data_0bb786e135cebf6280ae7311632e2afe
#
_entry.id   0bb786e135cebf6280ae7311632e2afe
#
_cell.length_a   1.000
_cell.length_b   1.000
_cell.length_c   1.000
_cell.angle_alpha   90.00
_cell.angle_beta   90.00
_cell.angle_gamma   90.00
#
_symmetry.space_group_name_H-M   'P 1'
#
loop_
_entity.id
_entity.type
_entity.pdbx_description
1 polymer ?
#
loop_
_entity_poly.entity_id
_entity_poly.type
_entity_poly.pdbx_seq_one_letter_code
_entity_poly.pdbx_strand_id
1 'polypeptide(L)'
;SLRFEHHNRFGSSLSPRLGLTYEPDSRTRFKVNYGKGFKAPTISELYIKLHHFVNVYGNPDLEAEKSRSWDAGIEWERGRSFGRVTYFDNRVKNLIDAQPSGRNNDWFYQNISRGDIHGVETEWGYHVSGRLTFKAGHVYLDAKGAVTGKAEARLDNRARNTFSACFLYDDHEKYGWSGSVKSYFLGDYQFDGKDYSYHTLDISARKKWGEKFSATLALYNIFGRKADDLYLGGREWVIGAEMKF
;
A
#
# COMPACT_ATOMS: atom_id res chain seq x y z
N SER A 1 -19.38 -13.91 -5.59
CA SER A 1 -20.21 -12.73 -5.87
C SER A 1 -20.15 -12.38 -7.34
N LEU A 2 -21.18 -11.70 -7.83
CA LEU A 2 -21.28 -11.22 -9.19
C LEU A 2 -21.78 -9.78 -9.17
N ARG A 3 -21.04 -8.87 -9.80
CA ARG A 3 -21.40 -7.45 -9.90
C ARG A 3 -21.61 -7.08 -11.36
N PHE A 4 -22.75 -6.48 -11.66
CA PHE A 4 -23.03 -5.84 -12.93
C PHE A 4 -22.98 -4.32 -12.78
N GLU A 5 -22.30 -3.66 -13.69
CA GLU A 5 -22.18 -2.20 -13.74
C GLU A 5 -22.52 -1.74 -15.14
N HIS A 6 -23.24 -0.61 -15.23
CA HIS A 6 -23.52 0.07 -16.48
C HIS A 6 -23.10 1.54 -16.37
N HIS A 7 -22.36 2.01 -17.34
CA HIS A 7 -21.97 3.41 -17.44
C HIS A 7 -22.30 3.93 -18.84
N ASN A 8 -23.03 5.03 -18.93
CA ASN A 8 -23.55 5.58 -20.20
C ASN A 8 -22.48 5.81 -21.25
N ARG A 9 -21.27 6.18 -20.86
CA ARG A 9 -20.15 6.48 -21.75
C ARG A 9 -19.19 5.27 -21.95
N PHE A 10 -18.98 4.48 -20.90
CA PHE A 10 -17.96 3.44 -20.88
C PHE A 10 -18.53 2.00 -20.97
N GLY A 11 -19.86 1.90 -21.22
CA GLY A 11 -20.53 0.62 -21.44
C GLY A 11 -20.81 -0.17 -20.18
N SER A 12 -21.09 -1.47 -20.37
CA SER A 12 -21.44 -2.40 -19.28
C SER A 12 -20.31 -3.35 -18.96
N SER A 13 -20.19 -3.75 -17.71
CA SER A 13 -19.22 -4.73 -17.25
C SER A 13 -19.84 -5.71 -16.26
N LEU A 14 -19.46 -6.98 -16.39
CA LEU A 14 -19.76 -8.05 -15.46
C LEU A 14 -18.46 -8.45 -14.75
N SER A 15 -18.44 -8.28 -13.44
CA SER A 15 -17.27 -8.48 -12.57
C SER A 15 -17.52 -9.61 -11.58
N PRO A 16 -17.23 -10.88 -11.95
CA PRO A 16 -17.31 -12.00 -11.03
C PRO A 16 -16.15 -11.98 -10.02
N ARG A 17 -16.43 -12.48 -8.81
CA ARG A 17 -15.44 -12.78 -7.78
C ARG A 17 -15.69 -14.14 -7.17
N LEU A 18 -14.65 -14.94 -7.07
CA LEU A 18 -14.65 -16.25 -6.43
C LEU A 18 -13.56 -16.27 -5.35
N GLY A 19 -13.89 -16.75 -4.18
CA GLY A 19 -12.94 -16.99 -3.08
C GLY A 19 -13.15 -18.39 -2.53
N LEU A 20 -12.05 -19.08 -2.25
CA LEU A 20 -12.01 -20.36 -1.59
C LEU A 20 -11.10 -20.26 -0.37
N THR A 21 -11.59 -20.77 0.76
CA THR A 21 -10.80 -20.91 1.99
C THR A 21 -10.85 -22.35 2.42
N TYR A 22 -9.68 -22.92 2.72
CA TYR A 22 -9.53 -24.27 3.24
C TYR A 22 -8.77 -24.23 4.56
N GLU A 23 -9.35 -24.74 5.61
CA GLU A 23 -8.81 -24.79 6.97
C GLU A 23 -8.62 -26.26 7.38
N PRO A 24 -7.41 -26.85 7.15
CA PRO A 24 -7.16 -28.24 7.54
C PRO A 24 -7.16 -28.42 9.06
N ASP A 25 -6.83 -27.38 9.79
CA ASP A 25 -6.87 -27.31 11.25
C ASP A 25 -7.21 -25.88 11.71
N SER A 26 -7.40 -25.68 13.02
CA SER A 26 -7.75 -24.37 13.60
C SER A 26 -6.62 -23.34 13.55
N ARG A 27 -5.44 -23.67 13.03
CA ARG A 27 -4.23 -22.86 13.05
C ARG A 27 -3.64 -22.59 11.68
N THR A 28 -4.18 -23.24 10.65
CA THR A 28 -3.68 -23.11 9.28
C THR A 28 -4.84 -22.83 8.34
N ARG A 29 -4.68 -21.83 7.50
CA ARG A 29 -5.69 -21.42 6.53
C ARG A 29 -5.05 -21.17 5.17
N PHE A 30 -5.56 -21.85 4.16
CA PHE A 30 -5.23 -21.58 2.76
C PHE A 30 -6.35 -20.76 2.13
N LYS A 31 -5.97 -19.76 1.35
CA LYS A 31 -6.91 -18.88 0.65
C LYS A 31 -6.53 -18.78 -0.80
N VAL A 32 -7.51 -18.82 -1.68
CA VAL A 32 -7.36 -18.52 -3.12
C VAL A 32 -8.51 -17.63 -3.52
N ASN A 33 -8.20 -16.51 -4.17
CA ASN A 33 -9.20 -15.60 -4.69
C ASN A 33 -8.95 -15.36 -6.18
N TYR A 34 -10.03 -15.14 -6.90
CA TYR A 34 -10.02 -14.73 -8.29
C TYR A 34 -11.08 -13.66 -8.52
N GLY A 35 -10.78 -12.63 -9.30
CA GLY A 35 -11.74 -11.60 -9.62
C GLY A 35 -11.48 -10.90 -10.92
N LYS A 36 -12.56 -10.34 -11.50
CA LYS A 36 -12.48 -9.34 -12.56
C LYS A 36 -12.93 -8.00 -12.01
N GLY A 37 -12.32 -6.92 -12.50
CA GLY A 37 -12.66 -5.57 -12.14
C GLY A 37 -12.87 -4.71 -13.37
N PHE A 38 -13.65 -3.65 -13.17
CA PHE A 38 -13.91 -2.58 -14.13
C PHE A 38 -13.83 -1.26 -13.38
N LYS A 39 -13.16 -0.27 -13.97
CA LYS A 39 -13.10 1.10 -13.45
C LYS A 39 -13.30 2.07 -14.60
N ALA A 40 -14.41 2.81 -14.58
CA ALA A 40 -14.59 3.95 -15.46
C ALA A 40 -13.62 5.08 -15.05
N PRO A 41 -13.08 5.87 -16.00
CA PRO A 41 -12.31 7.06 -15.67
C PRO A 41 -13.10 7.99 -14.74
N THR A 42 -12.43 8.55 -13.75
CA THR A 42 -13.00 9.57 -12.88
C THR A 42 -13.10 10.92 -13.58
N ILE A 43 -13.93 11.83 -13.06
CA ILE A 43 -14.05 13.20 -13.57
C ILE A 43 -12.69 13.91 -13.54
N SER A 44 -11.89 13.69 -12.50
CA SER A 44 -10.54 14.24 -12.41
C SER A 44 -9.62 13.70 -13.49
N GLU A 45 -9.60 12.41 -13.73
CA GLU A 45 -8.78 11.79 -14.78
C GLU A 45 -9.15 12.29 -16.18
N LEU A 46 -10.43 12.64 -16.40
CA LEU A 46 -10.92 13.16 -17.67
C LEU A 46 -10.65 14.65 -17.88
N TYR A 47 -10.75 15.48 -16.83
CA TYR A 47 -10.89 16.92 -17.00
C TYR A 47 -10.04 17.80 -16.10
N ILE A 48 -9.18 17.21 -15.23
CA ILE A 48 -8.33 18.00 -14.33
C ILE A 48 -7.40 18.94 -15.14
N LYS A 49 -7.22 20.14 -14.63
CA LYS A 49 -6.17 21.08 -15.01
C LYS A 49 -5.59 21.63 -13.73
N LEU A 50 -4.52 21.02 -13.26
CA LEU A 50 -3.83 21.43 -12.05
C LEU A 50 -2.47 22.04 -12.43
N HIS A 51 -2.23 23.26 -11.95
CA HIS A 51 -0.95 23.94 -12.09
C HIS A 51 -0.38 24.18 -10.71
N HIS A 52 0.70 23.44 -10.40
CA HIS A 52 1.41 23.57 -9.13
C HIS A 52 2.91 23.33 -9.39
N PHE A 53 3.61 22.57 -8.54
CA PHE A 53 4.99 22.15 -8.81
C PHE A 53 5.11 21.27 -10.07
N VAL A 54 4.07 20.54 -10.37
CA VAL A 54 3.85 19.82 -11.62
C VAL A 54 2.51 20.27 -12.20
N ASN A 55 2.42 20.31 -13.53
CA ASN A 55 1.15 20.53 -14.20
C ASN A 55 0.52 19.17 -14.51
N VAL A 56 -0.71 18.94 -14.11
CA VAL A 56 -1.43 17.69 -14.37
C VAL A 56 -2.66 17.98 -15.22
N TYR A 57 -2.76 17.26 -16.34
CA TYR A 57 -3.83 17.42 -17.31
C TYR A 57 -4.64 16.13 -17.44
N GLY A 58 -5.96 16.26 -17.38
CA GLY A 58 -6.90 15.19 -17.69
C GLY A 58 -6.93 14.88 -19.17
N ASN A 59 -7.50 13.72 -19.51
CA ASN A 59 -7.67 13.29 -20.89
C ASN A 59 -9.11 12.80 -21.12
N PRO A 60 -9.93 13.54 -21.88
CA PRO A 60 -11.30 13.12 -22.18
C PRO A 60 -11.41 11.82 -22.99
N ASP A 61 -10.36 11.40 -23.69
CA ASP A 61 -10.36 10.22 -24.56
C ASP A 61 -9.97 8.93 -23.83
N LEU A 62 -9.90 8.95 -22.50
CA LEU A 62 -9.60 7.75 -21.71
C LEU A 62 -10.67 6.68 -21.89
N GLU A 63 -10.21 5.44 -22.00
CA GLU A 63 -11.02 4.23 -21.93
C GLU A 63 -11.09 3.67 -20.51
N ALA A 64 -12.12 2.87 -20.21
CA ALA A 64 -12.25 2.21 -18.92
C ALA A 64 -11.20 1.12 -18.71
N GLU A 65 -10.68 1.05 -17.49
CA GLU A 65 -9.78 -0.03 -17.07
C GLU A 65 -10.55 -1.35 -16.88
N LYS A 66 -9.93 -2.44 -17.28
CA LYS A 66 -10.41 -3.80 -17.02
C LYS A 66 -9.30 -4.60 -16.38
N SER A 67 -9.58 -5.22 -15.24
CA SER A 67 -8.59 -6.03 -14.54
C SER A 67 -9.04 -7.48 -14.39
N ARG A 68 -8.02 -8.34 -14.25
CA ARG A 68 -8.15 -9.72 -13.80
C ARG A 68 -7.08 -9.94 -12.75
N SER A 69 -7.49 -10.33 -11.57
CA SER A 69 -6.60 -10.60 -10.45
C SER A 69 -6.84 -11.98 -9.87
N TRP A 70 -5.79 -12.58 -9.35
CA TRP A 70 -5.87 -13.73 -8.47
C TRP A 70 -4.78 -13.64 -7.41
N ASP A 71 -5.06 -14.20 -6.27
CA ASP A 71 -4.11 -14.36 -5.19
C ASP A 71 -4.26 -15.74 -4.54
N ALA A 72 -3.15 -16.23 -4.00
CA ALA A 72 -3.12 -17.46 -3.22
C ALA A 72 -2.19 -17.28 -2.03
N GLY A 73 -2.64 -17.70 -0.85
CA GLY A 73 -1.88 -17.50 0.37
C GLY A 73 -2.12 -18.55 1.43
N ILE A 74 -1.21 -18.57 2.37
CA ILE A 74 -1.27 -19.36 3.60
C ILE A 74 -1.16 -18.44 4.80
N GLU A 75 -2.00 -18.66 5.79
CA GLU A 75 -1.93 -18.06 7.11
C GLU A 75 -1.70 -19.15 8.14
N TRP A 76 -0.92 -18.87 9.16
CA TRP A 76 -0.68 -19.83 10.25
C TRP A 76 -0.55 -19.15 11.60
N GLU A 77 -0.91 -19.88 12.65
CA GLU A 77 -0.68 -19.51 14.03
C GLU A 77 -0.23 -20.75 14.81
N ARG A 78 1.01 -20.77 15.28
CA ARG A 78 1.60 -21.89 16.02
C ARG A 78 2.36 -21.41 17.24
N GLY A 79 1.80 -21.69 18.43
CA GLY A 79 2.37 -21.26 19.69
C GLY A 79 2.45 -19.74 19.78
N ARG A 80 3.68 -19.20 19.79
CA ARG A 80 3.92 -17.76 19.83
C ARG A 80 4.16 -17.14 18.45
N SER A 81 4.24 -17.95 17.39
CA SER A 81 4.52 -17.51 16.03
C SER A 81 3.24 -17.52 15.19
N PHE A 82 3.05 -16.45 14.43
CA PHE A 82 1.97 -16.33 13.46
C PHE A 82 2.48 -15.64 12.19
N GLY A 83 1.81 -15.85 11.09
CA GLY A 83 2.21 -15.18 9.86
C GLY A 83 1.32 -15.53 8.68
N ARG A 84 1.63 -14.88 7.56
CA ARG A 84 1.03 -15.15 6.27
C ARG A 84 2.02 -14.94 5.14
N VAL A 85 1.83 -15.68 4.08
CA VAL A 85 2.50 -15.47 2.79
C VAL A 85 1.42 -15.48 1.74
N THR A 86 1.41 -14.49 0.87
CA THR A 86 0.44 -14.37 -0.23
C THR A 86 1.19 -14.02 -1.50
N TYR A 87 0.99 -14.81 -2.53
CA TYR A 87 1.34 -14.44 -3.91
C TYR A 87 0.13 -13.82 -4.57
N PHE A 88 0.33 -12.76 -5.38
CA PHE A 88 -0.73 -12.13 -6.15
C PHE A 88 -0.27 -11.82 -7.58
N ASP A 89 -1.22 -11.88 -8.53
CA ASP A 89 -1.05 -11.48 -9.93
C ASP A 89 -2.26 -10.65 -10.33
N ASN A 90 -2.00 -9.44 -10.78
CA ASN A 90 -3.00 -8.51 -11.25
C ASN A 90 -2.63 -7.99 -12.64
N ARG A 91 -3.48 -8.23 -13.61
CA ARG A 91 -3.33 -7.78 -14.99
C ARG A 91 -4.40 -6.77 -15.31
N VAL A 92 -3.96 -5.59 -15.71
CA VAL A 92 -4.84 -4.48 -16.05
C VAL A 92 -4.69 -4.15 -17.53
N LYS A 93 -5.80 -4.00 -18.22
CA LYS A 93 -5.85 -3.42 -19.57
C LYS A 93 -6.36 -2.00 -19.49
N ASN A 94 -5.79 -1.13 -20.31
CA ASN A 94 -6.13 0.30 -20.37
C ASN A 94 -5.94 0.96 -18.97
N LEU A 95 -4.88 0.57 -18.23
CA LEU A 95 -4.57 1.17 -16.94
C LEU A 95 -4.43 2.69 -17.10
N ILE A 96 -5.18 3.44 -16.32
CA ILE A 96 -5.14 4.89 -16.34
C ILE A 96 -4.06 5.35 -15.37
N ASP A 97 -3.06 6.05 -15.90
CA ASP A 97 -1.98 6.61 -15.08
C ASP A 97 -1.54 7.97 -15.63
N ALA A 98 -1.02 8.83 -14.74
CA ALA A 98 -0.43 10.08 -15.15
C ALA A 98 1.00 9.82 -15.62
N GLN A 99 1.32 10.25 -16.83
CA GLN A 99 2.63 10.06 -17.43
C GLN A 99 3.30 11.40 -17.74
N PRO A 100 4.60 11.55 -17.47
CA PRO A 100 5.32 12.77 -17.77
C PRO A 100 5.43 12.96 -19.29
N SER A 101 5.25 14.20 -19.75
CA SER A 101 5.41 14.54 -21.17
C SER A 101 6.87 14.75 -21.57
N GLY A 102 7.79 14.80 -20.59
CA GLY A 102 9.20 15.15 -20.79
C GLY A 102 9.44 16.63 -21.08
N ARG A 103 8.42 17.48 -20.97
CA ARG A 103 8.53 18.95 -21.15
C ARG A 103 7.80 19.67 -20.01
N ASN A 104 8.39 20.72 -19.47
CA ASN A 104 7.78 21.69 -18.54
C ASN A 104 7.13 21.08 -17.27
N ASN A 105 7.58 19.93 -16.77
CA ASN A 105 6.92 19.23 -15.68
C ASN A 105 5.43 18.93 -15.93
N ASP A 106 5.04 18.74 -17.19
CA ASP A 106 3.67 18.43 -17.59
C ASP A 106 3.42 16.92 -17.52
N TRP A 107 2.34 16.53 -16.86
CA TRP A 107 1.85 15.18 -16.74
C TRP A 107 0.47 15.05 -17.34
N PHE A 108 0.23 13.99 -18.11
CA PHE A 108 -1.04 13.73 -18.76
C PHE A 108 -1.58 12.38 -18.37
N TYR A 109 -2.87 12.31 -18.04
CA TYR A 109 -3.53 11.03 -17.88
C TYR A 109 -3.63 10.31 -19.22
N GLN A 110 -3.18 9.05 -19.24
CA GLN A 110 -3.16 8.21 -20.44
C GLN A 110 -3.59 6.79 -20.08
N ASN A 111 -4.15 6.07 -21.05
CA ASN A 111 -4.28 4.63 -20.92
C ASN A 111 -2.93 3.96 -21.24
N ILE A 112 -2.40 3.26 -20.28
CA ILE A 112 -1.31 2.29 -20.47
C ILE A 112 -1.97 1.02 -20.99
N SER A 113 -1.59 0.55 -22.17
CA SER A 113 -2.28 -0.54 -22.86
C SER A 113 -2.34 -1.84 -22.04
N ARG A 114 -1.32 -2.09 -21.21
CA ARG A 114 -1.22 -3.22 -20.32
C ARG A 114 -0.41 -2.87 -19.08
N GLY A 115 -0.89 -3.28 -17.94
CA GLY A 115 -0.16 -3.31 -16.68
C GLY A 115 -0.16 -4.73 -16.14
N ASP A 116 1.02 -5.29 -15.90
CA ASP A 116 1.23 -6.57 -15.23
C ASP A 116 1.88 -6.29 -13.87
N ILE A 117 1.16 -6.64 -12.81
CA ILE A 117 1.57 -6.36 -11.44
C ILE A 117 1.48 -7.67 -10.66
N HIS A 118 2.61 -8.20 -10.23
CA HIS A 118 2.64 -9.41 -9.41
C HIS A 118 3.69 -9.31 -8.31
N GLY A 119 3.52 -10.12 -7.29
CA GLY A 119 4.43 -10.06 -6.16
C GLY A 119 4.11 -11.05 -5.07
N VAL A 120 4.87 -10.92 -3.98
CA VAL A 120 4.73 -11.72 -2.78
C VAL A 120 4.66 -10.78 -1.58
N GLU A 121 3.63 -10.96 -0.77
CA GLU A 121 3.52 -10.35 0.55
C GLU A 121 3.82 -11.38 1.61
N THR A 122 4.72 -11.07 2.53
CA THR A 122 5.07 -11.90 3.68
C THR A 122 4.90 -11.09 4.95
N GLU A 123 4.18 -11.63 5.90
CA GLU A 123 4.13 -11.12 7.27
C GLU A 123 4.47 -12.25 8.24
N TRP A 124 5.26 -11.93 9.23
CA TRP A 124 5.58 -12.82 10.34
C TRP A 124 5.53 -12.07 11.65
N GLY A 125 4.99 -12.69 12.68
CA GLY A 125 4.93 -12.16 14.01
C GLY A 125 5.29 -13.18 15.07
N TYR A 126 5.79 -12.68 16.20
CA TYR A 126 6.18 -13.50 17.33
C TYR A 126 5.82 -12.79 18.65
N HIS A 127 5.05 -13.46 19.49
CA HIS A 127 4.77 -13.01 20.85
C HIS A 127 5.97 -13.33 21.74
N VAL A 128 6.87 -12.34 21.90
CA VAL A 128 8.08 -12.47 22.73
C VAL A 128 7.68 -12.71 24.20
N SER A 129 6.64 -12.00 24.65
CA SER A 129 6.00 -12.18 25.95
C SER A 129 4.52 -11.84 25.83
N GLY A 130 3.75 -11.95 26.95
CA GLY A 130 2.36 -11.49 26.98
C GLY A 130 2.16 -9.99 26.74
N ARG A 131 3.26 -9.20 26.73
CA ARG A 131 3.22 -7.74 26.56
C ARG A 131 4.05 -7.24 25.37
N LEU A 132 4.92 -8.05 24.84
CA LEU A 132 5.83 -7.67 23.76
C LEU A 132 5.62 -8.57 22.54
N THR A 133 5.28 -7.97 21.42
CA THR A 133 5.13 -8.64 20.13
C THR A 133 6.11 -8.03 19.13
N PHE A 134 6.83 -8.87 18.44
CA PHE A 134 7.60 -8.51 17.24
C PHE A 134 6.80 -8.85 15.98
N LYS A 135 6.85 -7.97 14.99
CA LYS A 135 6.30 -8.21 13.64
C LYS A 135 7.32 -7.80 12.60
N ALA A 136 7.41 -8.55 11.54
CA ALA A 136 8.18 -8.22 10.33
C ALA A 136 7.34 -8.44 9.09
N GLY A 137 7.53 -7.63 8.09
CA GLY A 137 6.85 -7.73 6.80
C GLY A 137 7.79 -7.45 5.65
N HIS A 138 7.55 -8.12 4.54
CA HIS A 138 8.22 -7.86 3.27
C HIS A 138 7.19 -7.94 2.14
N VAL A 139 7.23 -6.97 1.26
CA VAL A 139 6.51 -6.96 0.00
C VAL A 139 7.53 -6.89 -1.13
N TYR A 140 7.52 -7.88 -1.98
CA TYR A 140 8.18 -7.83 -3.28
C TYR A 140 7.15 -7.57 -4.35
N LEU A 141 7.39 -6.58 -5.22
CA LEU A 141 6.48 -6.15 -6.27
C LEU A 141 7.22 -6.02 -7.60
N ASP A 142 6.82 -6.75 -8.62
CA ASP A 142 7.18 -6.48 -10.00
C ASP A 142 5.96 -5.88 -10.73
N ALA A 143 6.07 -4.62 -11.10
CA ALA A 143 5.01 -3.86 -11.75
C ALA A 143 5.54 -3.27 -13.05
N LYS A 144 5.00 -3.73 -14.16
CA LYS A 144 5.40 -3.32 -15.51
C LYS A 144 4.19 -2.92 -16.32
N GLY A 145 4.42 -2.03 -17.27
CA GLY A 145 3.39 -1.58 -18.19
C GLY A 145 3.96 -1.23 -19.56
N ALA A 146 3.11 -1.29 -20.55
CA ALA A 146 3.44 -0.91 -21.91
C ALA A 146 2.43 0.12 -22.41
N VAL A 147 2.91 1.28 -22.80
CA VAL A 147 2.13 2.25 -23.62
C VAL A 147 2.10 1.75 -25.04
N THR A 148 0.97 1.91 -25.73
CA THR A 148 0.83 1.47 -27.14
C THR A 148 2.00 1.99 -27.99
N GLY A 149 2.70 1.06 -28.65
CA GLY A 149 3.85 1.38 -29.52
C GLY A 149 5.18 1.61 -28.78
N LYS A 150 5.24 1.44 -27.47
CA LYS A 150 6.48 1.53 -26.67
C LYS A 150 6.83 0.18 -26.04
N ALA A 151 8.11 0.01 -25.72
CA ALA A 151 8.58 -1.15 -24.97
C ALA A 151 7.98 -1.17 -23.55
N GLU A 152 7.83 -2.36 -22.99
CA GLU A 152 7.42 -2.53 -21.59
C GLU A 152 8.45 -1.92 -20.66
N ALA A 153 7.99 -1.17 -19.67
CA ALA A 153 8.81 -0.53 -18.65
C ALA A 153 8.21 -0.71 -17.26
N ARG A 154 8.99 -0.46 -16.23
CA ARG A 154 8.47 -0.40 -14.86
C ARG A 154 7.42 0.71 -14.74
N LEU A 155 6.39 0.46 -13.96
CA LEU A 155 5.40 1.47 -13.61
C LEU A 155 5.94 2.37 -12.50
N ASP A 156 5.82 3.68 -12.69
CA ASP A 156 6.18 4.67 -11.69
C ASP A 156 5.32 4.58 -10.42
N ASN A 157 5.76 5.24 -9.38
CA ASN A 157 5.10 5.31 -8.06
C ASN A 157 4.97 3.93 -7.37
N ARG A 158 5.93 3.03 -7.61
CA ARG A 158 5.92 1.70 -7.01
C ARG A 158 7.32 1.30 -6.53
N ALA A 159 7.38 0.86 -5.28
CA ALA A 159 8.61 0.25 -4.74
C ALA A 159 8.67 -1.22 -5.12
N ARG A 160 9.85 -1.69 -5.52
CA ARG A 160 10.07 -3.13 -5.76
C ARG A 160 10.14 -3.91 -4.47
N ASN A 161 10.75 -3.33 -3.45
CA ASN A 161 10.92 -3.96 -2.15
C ASN A 161 10.48 -3.01 -1.04
N THR A 162 9.63 -3.52 -0.16
CA THR A 162 9.22 -2.82 1.05
C THR A 162 9.44 -3.75 2.23
N PHE A 163 10.25 -3.33 3.20
CA PHE A 163 10.47 -4.05 4.44
C PHE A 163 9.92 -3.24 5.61
N SER A 164 9.30 -3.93 6.54
CA SER A 164 8.86 -3.35 7.79
C SER A 164 9.25 -4.25 8.97
N ALA A 165 9.61 -3.65 10.09
CA ALA A 165 9.80 -4.35 11.34
C ALA A 165 9.22 -3.51 12.48
N CYS A 166 8.57 -4.16 13.44
CA CYS A 166 7.90 -3.44 14.50
C CYS A 166 7.99 -4.23 15.80
N PHE A 167 8.42 -3.57 16.88
CA PHE A 167 8.20 -4.01 18.24
C PHE A 167 6.99 -3.26 18.80
N LEU A 168 6.02 -4.01 19.32
CA LEU A 168 4.83 -3.49 19.98
C LEU A 168 4.88 -3.91 21.46
N TYR A 169 4.89 -2.94 22.34
CA TYR A 169 4.75 -3.16 23.78
C TYR A 169 3.38 -2.70 24.23
N ASP A 170 2.68 -3.55 24.97
CA ASP A 170 1.38 -3.24 25.52
C ASP A 170 1.23 -3.81 26.95
N ASP A 171 1.18 -2.92 27.91
CA ASP A 171 0.96 -3.19 29.33
C ASP A 171 0.02 -2.14 29.93
N HIS A 172 -0.94 -1.70 29.10
CA HIS A 172 -1.85 -0.63 29.50
C HIS A 172 -2.78 -1.02 30.64
N GLU A 173 -3.08 -2.32 30.80
CA GLU A 173 -3.94 -2.80 31.90
C GLU A 173 -3.24 -2.74 33.25
N LYS A 174 -1.97 -3.13 33.33
CA LYS A 174 -1.26 -3.23 34.59
C LYS A 174 -0.51 -1.97 34.98
N TYR A 175 0.31 -1.46 34.09
CA TYR A 175 1.17 -0.30 34.35
C TYR A 175 0.79 0.93 33.49
N GLY A 176 -0.22 0.82 32.66
CA GLY A 176 -0.68 1.91 31.80
C GLY A 176 0.27 2.29 30.67
N TRP A 177 1.28 1.49 30.33
CA TRP A 177 2.22 1.77 29.28
C TRP A 177 1.88 1.03 27.99
N SER A 178 2.00 1.70 26.88
CA SER A 178 2.04 1.09 25.55
C SER A 178 3.00 1.87 24.65
N GLY A 179 3.52 1.24 23.62
CA GLY A 179 4.43 1.91 22.70
C GLY A 179 4.86 1.03 21.54
N SER A 180 5.56 1.64 20.62
CA SER A 180 6.09 0.92 19.46
C SER A 180 7.41 1.50 18.98
N VAL A 181 8.24 0.62 18.42
CA VAL A 181 9.39 0.99 17.58
C VAL A 181 9.14 0.38 16.23
N LYS A 182 9.05 1.20 15.19
CA LYS A 182 8.75 0.80 13.81
C LYS A 182 9.88 1.21 12.88
N SER A 183 10.39 0.26 12.14
CA SER A 183 11.37 0.47 11.06
C SER A 183 10.68 0.21 9.74
N TYR A 184 10.89 1.06 8.77
CA TYR A 184 10.35 0.95 7.44
C TYR A 184 11.44 1.25 6.41
N PHE A 185 11.64 0.34 5.47
CA PHE A 185 12.56 0.49 4.36
C PHE A 185 11.79 0.36 3.04
N LEU A 186 11.99 1.33 2.18
CA LEU A 186 11.47 1.35 0.82
C LEU A 186 12.66 1.27 -0.13
N GLY A 187 12.68 0.24 -0.96
CA GLY A 187 13.76 0.00 -1.92
C GLY A 187 13.27 0.00 -3.36
N ASP A 188 14.08 0.56 -4.24
CA ASP A 188 13.83 0.63 -5.69
C ASP A 188 12.44 1.25 -6.00
N TYR A 189 12.10 2.33 -5.32
CA TYR A 189 10.89 3.10 -5.64
C TYR A 189 11.16 3.96 -6.87
N GLN A 190 10.45 3.69 -7.94
CA GLN A 190 10.59 4.46 -9.17
C GLN A 190 9.64 5.65 -9.19
N PHE A 191 10.18 6.83 -9.46
CA PHE A 191 9.42 8.06 -9.66
C PHE A 191 10.11 8.92 -10.70
N ASP A 192 9.39 9.31 -11.76
CA ASP A 192 9.89 10.11 -12.89
C ASP A 192 11.21 9.55 -13.46
N GLY A 193 11.24 8.22 -13.67
CA GLY A 193 12.40 7.50 -14.23
C GLY A 193 13.63 7.42 -13.30
N LYS A 194 13.52 7.88 -12.05
CA LYS A 194 14.57 7.76 -11.04
C LYS A 194 14.20 6.72 -9.99
N ASP A 195 15.20 6.02 -9.48
CA ASP A 195 15.04 5.07 -8.39
C ASP A 195 15.44 5.71 -7.05
N TYR A 196 14.57 5.56 -6.06
CA TYR A 196 14.77 6.05 -4.70
C TYR A 196 14.77 4.86 -3.72
N SER A 197 15.59 4.99 -2.69
CA SER A 197 15.53 4.08 -1.54
C SER A 197 15.70 4.88 -0.27
N TYR A 198 14.89 4.60 0.74
CA TYR A 198 15.02 5.26 2.03
C TYR A 198 14.59 4.36 3.18
N HIS A 199 15.06 4.72 4.37
CA HIS A 199 14.76 4.04 5.61
C HIS A 199 14.28 5.06 6.64
N THR A 200 13.18 4.77 7.31
CA THR A 200 12.66 5.54 8.45
C THR A 200 12.58 4.68 9.69
N LEU A 201 12.71 5.32 10.84
CA LEU A 201 12.50 4.72 12.15
C LEU A 201 11.61 5.64 12.96
N ASP A 202 10.55 5.07 13.52
CA ASP A 202 9.56 5.76 14.32
C ASP A 202 9.50 5.14 15.72
N ILE A 203 9.37 5.97 16.74
CA ILE A 203 9.19 5.55 18.11
C ILE A 203 7.97 6.24 18.68
N SER A 204 7.14 5.50 19.40
CA SER A 204 6.03 6.09 20.14
C SER A 204 5.89 5.45 21.53
N ALA A 205 5.48 6.24 22.49
CA ALA A 205 5.13 5.81 23.83
C ALA A 205 3.86 6.51 24.28
N ARG A 206 2.98 5.77 24.93
CA ARG A 206 1.78 6.28 25.58
C ARG A 206 1.77 5.80 27.02
N LYS A 207 1.46 6.72 27.92
CA LYS A 207 1.18 6.43 29.33
C LYS A 207 -0.27 6.76 29.64
N LYS A 208 -0.99 5.81 30.23
CA LYS A 208 -2.34 5.98 30.74
C LYS A 208 -2.29 6.01 32.26
N TRP A 209 -2.96 6.96 32.90
CA TRP A 209 -3.15 7.07 34.34
C TRP A 209 -4.63 6.89 34.67
N GLY A 210 -4.97 5.73 35.21
CA GLY A 210 -6.35 5.34 35.38
C GLY A 210 -7.10 5.27 34.04
N GLU A 211 -8.42 5.52 34.08
CA GLU A 211 -9.25 5.49 32.87
C GLU A 211 -9.44 6.86 32.21
N LYS A 212 -9.10 7.92 32.91
CA LYS A 212 -9.47 9.29 32.53
C LYS A 212 -8.35 10.06 31.83
N PHE A 213 -7.09 9.74 32.09
CA PHE A 213 -6.01 10.54 31.55
C PHE A 213 -4.97 9.70 30.81
N SER A 214 -4.51 10.18 29.67
CA SER A 214 -3.38 9.61 28.96
C SER A 214 -2.54 10.68 28.28
N ALA A 215 -1.23 10.41 28.15
CA ALA A 215 -0.30 11.21 27.39
C ALA A 215 0.42 10.34 26.35
N THR A 216 0.71 10.92 25.19
CA THR A 216 1.40 10.28 24.09
C THR A 216 2.57 11.14 23.66
N LEU A 217 3.71 10.51 23.42
CA LEU A 217 4.87 11.09 22.78
C LEU A 217 5.25 10.21 21.61
N ALA A 218 5.42 10.81 20.43
CA ALA A 218 5.91 10.10 19.26
C ALA A 218 6.97 10.92 18.52
N LEU A 219 7.91 10.22 17.93
CA LEU A 219 8.97 10.76 17.11
C LEU A 219 9.00 9.94 15.82
N TYR A 220 8.61 10.58 14.74
CA TYR A 220 8.61 9.97 13.41
C TYR A 220 9.86 10.38 12.63
N ASN A 221 10.30 9.45 11.77
CA ASN A 221 11.46 9.64 10.93
C ASN A 221 12.69 10.15 11.71
N ILE A 222 13.11 9.41 12.74
CA ILE A 222 14.19 9.77 13.68
C ILE A 222 15.46 10.19 12.93
N PHE A 223 15.76 9.55 11.80
CA PHE A 223 16.93 9.85 10.99
C PHE A 223 16.82 11.17 10.23
N GLY A 224 15.64 11.82 10.24
CA GLY A 224 15.40 13.08 9.56
C GLY A 224 15.58 13.00 8.04
N ARG A 225 15.34 11.82 7.44
CA ARG A 225 15.43 11.63 5.99
C ARG A 225 14.44 12.55 5.29
N LYS A 226 14.94 13.24 4.26
CA LYS A 226 14.11 14.10 3.41
C LYS A 226 14.23 13.65 1.98
N ALA A 227 13.14 13.70 1.25
CA ALA A 227 13.07 13.49 -0.18
C ALA A 227 11.94 14.40 -0.72
N ASP A 228 12.32 15.58 -1.18
CA ASP A 228 11.37 16.62 -1.59
C ASP A 228 10.50 16.11 -2.76
N ASP A 229 11.09 15.37 -3.70
CA ASP A 229 10.40 14.75 -4.83
C ASP A 229 9.32 13.73 -4.38
N LEU A 230 9.43 13.17 -3.19
CA LEU A 230 8.51 12.18 -2.62
C LEU A 230 7.64 12.73 -1.50
N TYR A 231 7.70 14.04 -1.23
CA TYR A 231 7.03 14.70 -0.10
C TYR A 231 7.36 14.06 1.25
N LEU A 232 8.52 13.42 1.36
CA LEU A 232 9.02 12.90 2.62
C LEU A 232 9.56 14.06 3.45
N GLY A 233 8.78 14.49 4.44
CA GLY A 233 9.16 15.47 5.44
C GLY A 233 10.34 14.98 6.29
N GLY A 234 11.01 15.89 7.01
CA GLY A 234 12.04 15.52 7.97
C GLY A 234 11.48 14.85 9.20
N ARG A 235 12.18 15.01 10.32
CA ARG A 235 11.75 14.52 11.64
C ARG A 235 10.50 15.25 12.12
N GLU A 236 9.57 14.52 12.70
CA GLU A 236 8.34 15.06 13.26
C GLU A 236 8.17 14.62 14.72
N TRP A 237 7.82 15.55 15.59
CA TRP A 237 7.46 15.31 16.97
C TRP A 237 5.97 15.47 17.17
N VAL A 238 5.37 14.50 17.84
CA VAL A 238 3.95 14.56 18.22
C VAL A 238 3.83 14.39 19.72
N ILE A 239 3.20 15.38 20.36
CA ILE A 239 2.86 15.34 21.79
C ILE A 239 1.36 15.46 21.90
N GLY A 240 0.73 14.51 22.60
CA GLY A 240 -0.72 14.47 22.80
C GLY A 240 -1.09 14.21 24.25
N ALA A 241 -2.20 14.78 24.68
CA ALA A 241 -2.85 14.48 25.95
C ALA A 241 -4.34 14.27 25.71
N GLU A 242 -4.91 13.28 26.36
CA GLU A 242 -6.35 12.97 26.30
C GLU A 242 -6.89 12.90 27.71
N MET A 243 -8.05 13.54 27.93
CA MET A 243 -8.76 13.51 29.20
C MET A 243 -10.24 13.14 28.91
N LYS A 244 -10.73 12.14 29.66
CA LYS A 244 -12.14 11.72 29.59
C LYS A 244 -12.87 12.27 30.82
N PHE A 245 -14.01 12.87 30.59
CA PHE A 245 -14.88 13.43 31.62
C PHE A 245 -15.97 12.44 32.05
#